data_bed3a647751a1d54a1b45672b884ff81
#
_entry.id   bed3a647751a1d54a1b45672b884ff81
#
_cell.length_a   1.000
_cell.length_b   1.000
_cell.length_c   1.000
_cell.angle_alpha   90.00
_cell.angle_beta   90.00
_cell.angle_gamma   90.00
#
_symmetry.space_group_name_H-M   'P 1'
#
loop_
_entity.id
_entity.type
_entity.pdbx_description
1 polymer ?
#
loop_
_entity_poly.entity_id
_entity_poly.type
_entity_poly.pdbx_seq_one_letter_code
_entity_poly.pdbx_strand_id
1 'polypeptide(L)'
;MEHIVIIGNGISGVTLARHIRKNSDKRITIISAESDHFFSRTALMYVYMGHMRWEDIKPYEDWFWEKNRIELKNAYVQKVHTAAKTLYFAHGETFKYDKLVIATGSTTASLGWPGLDLKGVQGLVTKQDLEELEKNAPNNDVCKHAVIIGGGLIGVELAEMLHTRKIGVTMLVREHAFWSGVLPNGEAEMISRHILSHGIDLRHNTELDEILDDGTGKVAGIRTKSGEKIECQLVGIATGVKPNIAFLKDSGIETERGVLVNRMLETNVTDVYAIGDCAQQREPIGLRKPVEAVWYTGRMMGETLAQTICGKPFEYKPGHWFNSAKFFDIEYQTYGWVSSTKTLRENEAHFHWKHKDDTKCITIAYNAETGDFLGINTFGIRMRHEVIDHWLTEKRDLDFVVKNLPKANFDPEFFKDHFKEIYKSYKGQLQTV
;
A
#
# COMPACT_ATOMS: atom_id res chain seq x y z
N MET A 1 9.22 -28.74 21.42
CA MET A 1 8.51 -28.34 20.16
C MET A 1 9.02 -26.96 19.81
N GLU A 2 9.53 -26.76 18.61
CA GLU A 2 10.10 -25.47 18.16
C GLU A 2 9.03 -24.38 18.20
N HIS A 3 9.39 -23.24 18.81
CA HIS A 3 8.48 -22.11 19.02
C HIS A 3 8.78 -20.98 18.02
N ILE A 4 7.84 -20.75 17.11
CA ILE A 4 7.87 -19.66 16.14
C ILE A 4 7.13 -18.46 16.70
N VAL A 5 7.82 -17.34 16.87
CA VAL A 5 7.23 -16.09 17.34
C VAL A 5 7.22 -15.07 16.20
N ILE A 6 6.06 -14.48 15.95
CA ILE A 6 5.81 -13.53 14.88
C ILE A 6 5.40 -12.20 15.51
N ILE A 7 6.15 -11.12 15.25
CA ILE A 7 5.79 -9.79 15.69
C ILE A 7 5.02 -9.09 14.58
N GLY A 8 3.71 -8.93 14.76
CA GLY A 8 2.78 -8.32 13.82
C GLY A 8 1.71 -9.30 13.32
N ASN A 9 0.44 -8.94 13.54
CA ASN A 9 -0.73 -9.69 13.11
C ASN A 9 -1.35 -9.15 11.80
N GLY A 10 -0.56 -8.44 10.98
CA GLY A 10 -0.96 -8.02 9.64
C GLY A 10 -0.98 -9.18 8.65
N ILE A 11 -1.29 -8.87 7.37
CA ILE A 11 -1.43 -9.88 6.30
C ILE A 11 -0.22 -10.81 6.19
N SER A 12 1.01 -10.29 6.34
CA SER A 12 2.24 -11.09 6.21
C SER A 12 2.37 -12.11 7.34
N GLY A 13 2.25 -11.64 8.60
CA GLY A 13 2.40 -12.49 9.80
C GLY A 13 1.30 -13.56 9.90
N VAL A 14 0.05 -13.18 9.61
CA VAL A 14 -1.08 -14.12 9.66
C VAL A 14 -1.03 -15.14 8.52
N THR A 15 -0.66 -14.72 7.32
CA THR A 15 -0.46 -15.67 6.20
C THR A 15 0.63 -16.67 6.55
N LEU A 16 1.76 -16.19 7.07
CA LEU A 16 2.85 -17.05 7.52
C LEU A 16 2.37 -18.08 8.56
N ALA A 17 1.72 -17.62 9.64
CA ALA A 17 1.24 -18.49 10.72
C ALA A 17 0.30 -19.59 10.21
N ARG A 18 -0.65 -19.24 9.35
CA ARG A 18 -1.59 -20.18 8.73
C ARG A 18 -0.90 -21.22 7.85
N HIS A 19 0.09 -20.80 7.06
CA HIS A 19 0.84 -21.68 6.19
C HIS A 19 1.79 -22.60 6.98
N ILE A 20 2.41 -22.12 8.06
CA ILE A 20 3.17 -22.98 8.98
C ILE A 20 2.24 -24.02 9.60
N ARG A 21 1.04 -23.62 10.06
CA ARG A 21 0.09 -24.55 10.68
C ARG A 21 -0.41 -25.63 9.72
N LYS A 22 -0.58 -25.30 8.42
CA LYS A 22 -0.94 -26.31 7.40
C LYS A 22 0.14 -27.36 7.18
N ASN A 23 1.41 -27.04 7.45
CA ASN A 23 2.55 -27.86 7.10
C ASN A 23 3.30 -28.42 8.33
N SER A 24 2.94 -28.03 9.55
CA SER A 24 3.61 -28.45 10.78
C SER A 24 2.78 -28.27 12.03
N ASP A 25 3.19 -28.97 13.11
CA ASP A 25 2.63 -28.82 14.45
C ASP A 25 3.44 -27.89 15.37
N LYS A 26 4.39 -27.10 14.82
CA LYS A 26 5.21 -26.16 15.58
C LYS A 26 4.36 -25.24 16.45
N ARG A 27 4.88 -24.83 17.62
CA ARG A 27 4.23 -23.82 18.42
C ARG A 27 4.31 -22.47 17.71
N ILE A 28 3.20 -21.74 17.62
CA ILE A 28 3.10 -20.44 16.94
C ILE A 28 2.47 -19.44 17.89
N THR A 29 3.17 -18.32 18.10
CA THR A 29 2.62 -17.16 18.81
C THR A 29 2.74 -15.92 17.91
N ILE A 30 1.62 -15.22 17.70
CA ILE A 30 1.60 -13.90 17.05
C ILE A 30 1.46 -12.84 18.12
N ILE A 31 2.36 -11.84 18.10
CA ILE A 31 2.37 -10.72 19.04
C ILE A 31 1.99 -9.46 18.30
N SER A 32 1.00 -8.72 18.78
CA SER A 32 0.59 -7.43 18.22
C SER A 32 0.18 -6.47 19.32
N ALA A 33 0.50 -5.20 19.16
CA ALA A 33 0.03 -4.13 20.04
C ALA A 33 -1.12 -3.33 19.44
N GLU A 34 -1.46 -3.56 18.17
CA GLU A 34 -2.45 -2.79 17.44
C GLU A 34 -3.87 -3.30 17.67
N SER A 35 -4.05 -4.62 17.61
CA SER A 35 -5.36 -5.27 17.75
C SER A 35 -5.19 -6.71 18.24
N ASP A 36 -6.22 -7.26 18.90
CA ASP A 36 -6.23 -8.65 19.35
C ASP A 36 -6.27 -9.62 18.16
N HIS A 37 -7.01 -9.28 17.10
CA HIS A 37 -7.18 -10.12 15.94
C HIS A 37 -6.74 -9.43 14.64
N PHE A 38 -6.40 -10.22 13.65
CA PHE A 38 -6.16 -9.75 12.29
C PHE A 38 -7.40 -9.08 11.70
N PHE A 39 -7.20 -7.96 11.02
CA PHE A 39 -8.20 -7.27 10.24
C PHE A 39 -7.65 -6.85 8.87
N SER A 40 -8.56 -6.62 7.92
CA SER A 40 -8.24 -6.15 6.59
C SER A 40 -7.94 -4.64 6.63
N ARG A 41 -6.66 -4.27 6.69
CA ARG A 41 -6.20 -2.88 6.78
C ARG A 41 -6.74 -1.99 5.66
N THR A 42 -6.80 -2.52 4.45
CA THR A 42 -7.35 -1.83 3.28
C THR A 42 -8.84 -1.52 3.39
N ALA A 43 -9.54 -2.12 4.36
CA ALA A 43 -10.95 -1.90 4.60
C ALA A 43 -11.23 -0.87 5.72
N LEU A 44 -10.19 -0.27 6.35
CA LEU A 44 -10.37 0.77 7.37
C LEU A 44 -11.21 1.95 6.85
N MET A 45 -11.00 2.33 5.59
CA MET A 45 -11.78 3.38 4.96
C MET A 45 -13.29 3.06 4.94
N TYR A 46 -13.68 1.82 4.67
CA TYR A 46 -15.08 1.43 4.61
C TYR A 46 -15.76 1.42 5.98
N VAL A 47 -15.00 1.21 7.05
CA VAL A 47 -15.51 1.35 8.42
C VAL A 47 -15.84 2.82 8.71
N TYR A 48 -14.91 3.75 8.45
CA TYR A 48 -15.16 5.17 8.63
C TYR A 48 -16.33 5.70 7.78
N MET A 49 -16.44 5.23 6.52
CA MET A 49 -17.53 5.59 5.62
C MET A 49 -18.88 4.98 6.02
N GLY A 50 -18.92 4.07 7.00
CA GLY A 50 -20.13 3.38 7.45
C GLY A 50 -20.61 2.26 6.52
N HIS A 51 -19.79 1.84 5.57
CA HIS A 51 -20.12 0.75 4.64
C HIS A 51 -19.91 -0.63 5.25
N MET A 52 -19.03 -0.74 6.27
CA MET A 52 -18.71 -1.98 6.98
C MET A 52 -18.59 -1.69 8.48
N ARG A 53 -18.96 -2.65 9.32
CA ARG A 53 -18.66 -2.60 10.76
C ARG A 53 -17.23 -3.10 10.99
N TRP A 54 -16.68 -2.82 12.16
CA TRP A 54 -15.37 -3.33 12.55
C TRP A 54 -15.28 -4.87 12.46
N GLU A 55 -16.33 -5.57 12.87
CA GLU A 55 -16.40 -7.03 12.83
C GLU A 55 -16.36 -7.58 11.41
N ASP A 56 -16.91 -6.85 10.45
CA ASP A 56 -17.02 -7.29 9.04
C ASP A 56 -15.65 -7.24 8.32
N ILE A 57 -14.67 -6.51 8.86
CA ILE A 57 -13.31 -6.45 8.30
C ILE A 57 -12.34 -7.43 8.95
N LYS A 58 -12.80 -8.28 9.89
CA LYS A 58 -12.04 -9.41 10.44
C LYS A 58 -12.28 -10.66 9.57
N PRO A 59 -11.29 -11.14 8.79
CA PRO A 59 -11.49 -12.27 7.87
C PRO A 59 -11.63 -13.64 8.55
N TYR A 60 -11.37 -13.70 9.85
CA TYR A 60 -11.44 -14.92 10.64
C TYR A 60 -12.22 -14.63 11.92
N GLU A 61 -13.10 -15.55 12.30
CA GLU A 61 -13.82 -15.54 13.56
C GLU A 61 -12.84 -15.74 14.74
N ASP A 62 -13.23 -15.27 15.91
CA ASP A 62 -12.35 -15.26 17.10
C ASP A 62 -11.92 -16.68 17.52
N TRP A 63 -12.80 -17.69 17.34
CA TRP A 63 -12.50 -19.10 17.61
C TRP A 63 -11.49 -19.74 16.65
N PHE A 64 -11.23 -19.12 15.49
CA PHE A 64 -10.32 -19.65 14.47
C PHE A 64 -8.90 -19.86 15.01
N TRP A 65 -8.41 -18.96 15.83
CA TRP A 65 -7.04 -18.95 16.34
C TRP A 65 -6.79 -20.12 17.28
N GLU A 66 -7.65 -20.32 18.27
CA GLU A 66 -7.60 -21.44 19.20
C GLU A 66 -7.72 -22.76 18.47
N LYS A 67 -8.73 -22.92 17.61
CA LYS A 67 -8.93 -24.13 16.79
C LYS A 67 -7.70 -24.51 15.97
N ASN A 68 -6.97 -23.51 15.47
CA ASN A 68 -5.75 -23.71 14.69
C ASN A 68 -4.48 -23.71 15.57
N ARG A 69 -4.61 -23.64 16.88
CA ARG A 69 -3.46 -23.66 17.82
C ARG A 69 -2.45 -22.56 17.48
N ILE A 70 -2.94 -21.36 17.17
CA ILE A 70 -2.17 -20.14 16.98
C ILE A 70 -2.45 -19.25 18.18
N GLU A 71 -1.45 -19.08 19.02
CA GLU A 71 -1.51 -18.22 20.20
C GLU A 71 -1.46 -16.76 19.78
N LEU A 72 -2.38 -15.92 20.27
CA LEU A 72 -2.36 -14.46 20.10
C LEU A 72 -1.98 -13.80 21.41
N LYS A 73 -1.03 -12.87 21.36
CA LYS A 73 -0.59 -12.07 22.50
C LYS A 73 -0.66 -10.59 22.18
N ASN A 74 -1.54 -9.87 22.88
CA ASN A 74 -1.59 -8.41 22.81
C ASN A 74 -0.47 -7.84 23.70
N ALA A 75 0.60 -7.35 23.07
CA ALA A 75 1.73 -6.73 23.76
C ALA A 75 2.57 -5.89 22.80
N TYR A 76 3.17 -4.82 23.33
CA TYR A 76 4.13 -3.99 22.63
C TYR A 76 5.55 -4.50 22.86
N VAL A 77 6.21 -4.97 21.80
CA VAL A 77 7.62 -5.38 21.83
C VAL A 77 8.49 -4.13 21.79
N GLN A 78 9.17 -3.86 22.89
CA GLN A 78 10.02 -2.69 23.04
C GLN A 78 11.47 -2.94 22.58
N LYS A 79 11.97 -4.17 22.76
CA LYS A 79 13.34 -4.54 22.43
C LYS A 79 13.47 -6.02 22.07
N VAL A 80 14.40 -6.32 21.17
CA VAL A 80 14.80 -7.68 20.80
C VAL A 80 16.24 -7.92 21.27
N HIS A 81 16.48 -9.00 22.00
CA HIS A 81 17.81 -9.46 22.35
C HIS A 81 18.09 -10.78 21.63
N THR A 82 18.77 -10.69 20.52
CA THR A 82 18.96 -11.83 19.59
C THR A 82 19.80 -12.95 20.17
N ALA A 83 20.92 -12.63 20.85
CA ALA A 83 21.80 -13.64 21.45
C ALA A 83 21.11 -14.47 22.54
N ALA A 84 20.19 -13.89 23.32
CA ALA A 84 19.41 -14.60 24.33
C ALA A 84 18.07 -15.16 23.78
N LYS A 85 17.76 -14.92 22.50
CA LYS A 85 16.46 -15.24 21.86
C LYS A 85 15.27 -14.78 22.70
N THR A 86 15.30 -13.51 23.14
CA THR A 86 14.33 -12.96 24.10
C THR A 86 13.78 -11.62 23.62
N LEU A 87 12.46 -11.48 23.68
CA LEU A 87 11.75 -10.21 23.50
C LEU A 87 11.50 -9.56 24.85
N TYR A 88 11.55 -8.23 24.90
CA TYR A 88 11.20 -7.43 26.08
C TYR A 88 9.98 -6.60 25.75
N PHE A 89 8.95 -6.69 26.59
CA PHE A 89 7.74 -5.90 26.48
C PHE A 89 7.83 -4.60 27.30
N ALA A 90 7.00 -3.63 26.95
CA ALA A 90 6.99 -2.32 27.60
C ALA A 90 6.77 -2.39 29.14
N HIS A 91 6.12 -3.44 29.63
CA HIS A 91 5.82 -3.64 31.05
C HIS A 91 6.85 -4.51 31.78
N GLY A 92 8.04 -4.75 31.17
CA GLY A 92 9.13 -5.49 31.79
C GLY A 92 9.02 -7.03 31.69
N GLU A 93 7.91 -7.56 31.19
CA GLU A 93 7.76 -9.00 30.88
C GLU A 93 8.71 -9.38 29.73
N THR A 94 9.22 -10.61 29.77
CA THR A 94 10.06 -11.18 28.71
C THR A 94 9.40 -12.38 28.06
N PHE A 95 9.74 -12.61 26.78
CA PHE A 95 9.19 -13.73 26.00
C PHE A 95 10.28 -14.39 25.16
N LYS A 96 10.43 -15.70 25.26
CA LYS A 96 11.46 -16.46 24.52
C LYS A 96 10.92 -17.05 23.22
N TYR A 97 11.81 -17.22 22.26
CA TYR A 97 11.51 -17.84 20.96
C TYR A 97 12.63 -18.79 20.52
N ASP A 98 12.33 -19.73 19.64
CA ASP A 98 13.33 -20.49 18.89
C ASP A 98 13.62 -19.80 17.55
N LYS A 99 12.56 -19.40 16.83
CA LYS A 99 12.64 -18.58 15.61
C LYS A 99 11.78 -17.33 15.74
N LEU A 100 12.31 -16.22 15.25
CA LEU A 100 11.64 -14.91 15.27
C LEU A 100 11.33 -14.43 13.86
N VAL A 101 10.12 -13.95 13.64
CA VAL A 101 9.73 -13.29 12.39
C VAL A 101 9.24 -11.87 12.68
N ILE A 102 9.89 -10.90 12.05
CA ILE A 102 9.53 -9.48 12.12
C ILE A 102 8.55 -9.19 10.98
N ALA A 103 7.30 -8.88 11.32
CA ALA A 103 6.21 -8.60 10.38
C ALA A 103 5.45 -7.33 10.81
N THR A 104 6.18 -6.33 11.32
CA THR A 104 5.66 -5.14 11.99
C THR A 104 5.10 -4.08 11.06
N GLY A 105 5.15 -4.32 9.75
CA GLY A 105 4.57 -3.43 8.77
C GLY A 105 5.25 -2.06 8.70
N SER A 106 4.45 -1.03 8.51
CA SER A 106 4.90 0.34 8.31
C SER A 106 4.15 1.33 9.21
N THR A 107 4.69 2.54 9.35
CA THR A 107 4.08 3.70 10.01
C THR A 107 4.04 4.87 9.06
N THR A 108 3.22 5.89 9.35
CA THR A 108 3.16 7.13 8.58
C THR A 108 4.55 7.78 8.51
N ALA A 109 4.96 8.15 7.30
CA ALA A 109 6.16 8.95 7.08
C ALA A 109 5.80 10.44 7.10
N SER A 110 6.57 11.22 7.85
CA SER A 110 6.48 12.68 7.88
C SER A 110 7.84 13.30 7.52
N LEU A 111 7.83 14.54 7.02
CA LEU A 111 9.03 15.26 6.62
C LEU A 111 9.51 16.26 7.70
N GLY A 112 9.01 16.14 8.93
CA GLY A 112 9.51 16.94 10.05
C GLY A 112 9.00 18.38 10.07
N TRP A 113 7.79 18.66 9.55
CA TRP A 113 7.20 20.00 9.61
C TRP A 113 6.90 20.42 11.04
N PRO A 114 6.99 21.73 11.36
CA PRO A 114 6.47 22.25 12.63
C PRO A 114 4.99 21.96 12.80
N GLY A 115 4.57 21.62 14.03
CA GLY A 115 3.17 21.35 14.38
C GLY A 115 2.69 19.92 14.14
N LEU A 116 3.58 18.96 13.84
CA LEU A 116 3.20 17.54 13.67
C LEU A 116 2.65 16.86 14.93
N ASP A 117 2.93 17.41 16.10
CA ASP A 117 2.50 16.94 17.41
C ASP A 117 1.16 17.53 17.88
N LEU A 118 0.57 18.44 17.11
CA LEU A 118 -0.74 19.03 17.42
C LEU A 118 -1.87 18.00 17.30
N LYS A 119 -2.88 18.13 18.18
CA LYS A 119 -4.11 17.36 18.09
C LYS A 119 -4.84 17.69 16.80
N GLY A 120 -5.29 16.68 16.06
CA GLY A 120 -5.87 16.84 14.75
C GLY A 120 -4.86 16.66 13.60
N VAL A 121 -3.57 16.33 13.91
CA VAL A 121 -2.58 15.89 12.91
C VAL A 121 -2.42 14.39 12.98
N GLN A 122 -2.66 13.68 11.89
CA GLN A 122 -2.57 12.22 11.88
C GLN A 122 -2.32 11.63 10.48
N GLY A 123 -1.88 10.38 10.43
CA GLY A 123 -1.91 9.54 9.25
C GLY A 123 -3.17 8.68 9.18
N LEU A 124 -3.16 7.71 8.25
CA LEU A 124 -4.16 6.64 8.18
C LEU A 124 -3.44 5.34 7.82
N VAL A 125 -2.91 4.66 8.82
CA VAL A 125 -2.20 3.39 8.67
C VAL A 125 -2.70 2.34 9.65
N THR A 126 -3.03 2.73 10.88
CA THR A 126 -3.39 1.84 11.98
C THR A 126 -4.86 1.92 12.36
N LYS A 127 -5.32 0.93 13.16
CA LYS A 127 -6.62 0.97 13.83
C LYS A 127 -6.74 2.22 14.70
N GLN A 128 -5.67 2.57 15.42
CA GLN A 128 -5.63 3.74 16.28
C GLN A 128 -5.78 5.05 15.47
N ASP A 129 -5.21 5.10 14.26
CA ASP A 129 -5.43 6.25 13.36
C ASP A 129 -6.90 6.38 12.97
N LEU A 130 -7.59 5.26 12.70
CA LEU A 130 -9.03 5.27 12.44
C LEU A 130 -9.83 5.75 13.65
N GLU A 131 -9.53 5.24 14.85
CA GLU A 131 -10.18 5.63 16.09
C GLU A 131 -9.97 7.12 16.40
N GLU A 132 -8.79 7.64 16.11
CA GLU A 132 -8.47 9.06 16.27
C GLU A 132 -9.18 9.92 15.21
N LEU A 133 -9.28 9.43 13.96
CA LEU A 133 -10.03 10.08 12.90
C LEU A 133 -11.52 10.19 13.25
N GLU A 134 -12.10 9.12 13.83
CA GLU A 134 -13.49 9.13 14.31
C GLU A 134 -13.73 10.17 15.42
N LYS A 135 -12.73 10.46 16.25
CA LYS A 135 -12.83 11.50 17.29
C LYS A 135 -12.68 12.91 16.72
N ASN A 136 -11.70 13.09 15.81
CA ASN A 136 -11.34 14.41 15.28
C ASN A 136 -12.27 14.88 14.17
N ALA A 137 -12.84 13.95 13.39
CA ALA A 137 -13.67 14.25 12.22
C ALA A 137 -14.89 13.30 12.12
N PRO A 138 -15.74 13.20 13.15
CA PRO A 138 -16.92 12.34 13.13
C PRO A 138 -17.98 12.81 12.12
N ASN A 139 -18.03 14.09 11.84
CA ASN A 139 -18.96 14.75 10.91
C ASN A 139 -18.50 16.20 10.63
N ASN A 140 -19.24 16.91 9.77
CA ASN A 140 -18.93 18.29 9.40
C ASN A 140 -19.35 19.35 10.45
N ASP A 141 -19.99 18.99 11.54
CA ASP A 141 -20.24 19.91 12.66
C ASP A 141 -18.98 20.06 13.53
N VAL A 142 -18.22 18.98 13.71
CA VAL A 142 -16.97 18.94 14.50
C VAL A 142 -15.76 19.35 13.66
N CYS A 143 -15.66 18.83 12.44
CA CYS A 143 -14.58 19.13 11.49
C CYS A 143 -15.20 19.65 10.20
N LYS A 144 -15.14 20.97 9.97
CA LYS A 144 -15.69 21.58 8.75
C LYS A 144 -14.77 21.44 7.56
N HIS A 145 -13.46 21.47 7.81
CA HIS A 145 -12.46 21.42 6.77
C HIS A 145 -11.23 20.65 7.22
N ALA A 146 -10.69 19.85 6.32
CA ALA A 146 -9.45 19.09 6.49
C ALA A 146 -8.47 19.41 5.38
N VAL A 147 -7.17 19.42 5.70
CA VAL A 147 -6.10 19.53 4.72
C VAL A 147 -5.33 18.21 4.67
N ILE A 148 -5.16 17.64 3.47
CA ILE A 148 -4.40 16.40 3.26
C ILE A 148 -3.08 16.75 2.58
N ILE A 149 -1.97 16.29 3.16
CA ILE A 149 -0.63 16.51 2.66
C ILE A 149 -0.15 15.27 1.93
N GLY A 150 -0.11 15.33 0.59
CA GLY A 150 0.36 14.25 -0.27
C GLY A 150 -0.66 13.76 -1.28
N GLY A 151 -0.20 13.52 -2.52
CA GLY A 151 -0.97 13.05 -3.66
C GLY A 151 -0.73 11.58 -3.99
N GLY A 152 -0.90 10.69 -3.01
CA GLY A 152 -0.79 9.24 -3.18
C GLY A 152 -2.08 8.51 -2.81
N LEU A 153 -2.04 7.16 -2.79
CA LEU A 153 -3.21 6.31 -2.51
C LEU A 153 -3.86 6.62 -1.16
N ILE A 154 -3.07 6.72 -0.08
CA ILE A 154 -3.60 7.05 1.26
C ILE A 154 -4.28 8.43 1.25
N GLY A 155 -3.72 9.41 0.50
CA GLY A 155 -4.29 10.75 0.41
C GLY A 155 -5.67 10.77 -0.24
N VAL A 156 -5.85 10.06 -1.35
CA VAL A 156 -7.15 10.00 -2.02
C VAL A 156 -8.18 9.18 -1.24
N GLU A 157 -7.76 8.10 -0.58
CA GLU A 157 -8.63 7.33 0.31
C GLU A 157 -9.14 8.19 1.47
N LEU A 158 -8.25 8.95 2.12
CA LEU A 158 -8.61 9.86 3.20
C LEU A 158 -9.52 11.00 2.71
N ALA A 159 -9.29 11.52 1.49
CA ALA A 159 -10.17 12.52 0.89
C ALA A 159 -11.58 11.97 0.65
N GLU A 160 -11.70 10.77 0.09
CA GLU A 160 -12.99 10.09 -0.11
C GLU A 160 -13.70 9.86 1.22
N MET A 161 -12.99 9.38 2.25
CA MET A 161 -13.54 9.15 3.59
C MET A 161 -14.13 10.42 4.18
N LEU A 162 -13.39 11.51 4.20
CA LEU A 162 -13.85 12.80 4.73
C LEU A 162 -15.01 13.37 3.91
N HIS A 163 -14.94 13.28 2.59
CA HIS A 163 -15.98 13.73 1.68
C HIS A 163 -17.33 13.02 1.92
N THR A 164 -17.34 11.72 2.22
CA THR A 164 -18.60 10.99 2.54
C THR A 164 -19.30 11.54 3.76
N ARG A 165 -18.57 12.15 4.69
CA ARG A 165 -19.12 12.84 5.87
C ARG A 165 -19.37 14.33 5.66
N LYS A 166 -19.31 14.80 4.40
CA LYS A 166 -19.52 16.19 3.97
C LYS A 166 -18.52 17.18 4.59
N ILE A 167 -17.33 16.70 4.95
CA ILE A 167 -16.22 17.53 5.42
C ILE A 167 -15.53 18.11 4.18
N GLY A 168 -15.29 19.43 4.16
CA GLY A 168 -14.52 20.08 3.10
C GLY A 168 -13.07 19.58 3.09
N VAL A 169 -12.49 19.36 1.92
CA VAL A 169 -11.13 18.82 1.80
C VAL A 169 -10.31 19.65 0.82
N THR A 170 -9.12 20.08 1.28
CA THR A 170 -8.04 20.57 0.42
C THR A 170 -6.92 19.52 0.39
N MET A 171 -6.45 19.12 -0.79
CA MET A 171 -5.28 18.25 -0.96
C MET A 171 -4.10 19.04 -1.50
N LEU A 172 -2.96 19.01 -0.79
CA LEU A 172 -1.71 19.61 -1.24
C LEU A 172 -0.85 18.56 -1.93
N VAL A 173 -0.56 18.80 -3.21
CA VAL A 173 0.28 17.93 -4.06
C VAL A 173 1.44 18.74 -4.59
N ARG A 174 2.67 18.34 -4.30
CA ARG A 174 3.89 19.05 -4.74
C ARG A 174 4.17 18.89 -6.24
N GLU A 175 3.57 17.87 -6.86
CA GLU A 175 3.68 17.61 -8.29
C GLU A 175 2.66 18.43 -9.09
N HIS A 176 2.84 18.49 -10.41
CA HIS A 176 1.96 19.22 -11.34
C HIS A 176 0.61 18.53 -11.61
N ALA A 177 0.49 17.25 -11.25
CA ALA A 177 -0.74 16.48 -11.33
C ALA A 177 -0.74 15.41 -10.24
N PHE A 178 -1.93 14.93 -9.84
CA PHE A 178 -2.07 13.89 -8.84
C PHE A 178 -1.29 12.64 -9.24
N TRP A 179 -0.43 12.18 -8.34
CA TRP A 179 0.38 10.96 -8.45
C TRP A 179 1.26 10.87 -9.70
N SER A 180 1.61 12.00 -10.32
CA SER A 180 2.41 12.05 -11.56
C SER A 180 3.87 11.57 -11.41
N GLY A 181 4.33 11.30 -10.20
CA GLY A 181 5.59 10.57 -9.94
C GLY A 181 5.49 9.06 -10.21
N VAL A 182 4.27 8.51 -10.34
CA VAL A 182 3.98 7.09 -10.57
C VAL A 182 3.24 6.88 -11.89
N LEU A 183 2.24 7.70 -12.18
CA LEU A 183 1.40 7.58 -13.37
C LEU A 183 1.98 8.37 -14.56
N PRO A 184 1.79 7.89 -15.79
CA PRO A 184 1.92 8.72 -16.99
C PRO A 184 1.00 9.94 -16.94
N ASN A 185 1.41 11.04 -17.60
CA ASN A 185 0.70 12.34 -17.52
C ASN A 185 -0.79 12.22 -17.87
N GLY A 186 -1.14 11.52 -18.94
CA GLY A 186 -2.55 11.38 -19.37
C GLY A 186 -3.45 10.76 -18.30
N GLU A 187 -2.93 9.78 -17.56
CA GLU A 187 -3.62 9.14 -16.43
C GLU A 187 -3.68 10.08 -15.22
N ALA A 188 -2.54 10.68 -14.85
CA ALA A 188 -2.43 11.60 -13.72
C ALA A 188 -3.37 12.81 -13.84
N GLU A 189 -3.46 13.39 -15.05
CA GLU A 189 -4.38 14.48 -15.36
C GLU A 189 -5.85 14.05 -15.32
N MET A 190 -6.18 12.86 -15.85
CA MET A 190 -7.53 12.31 -15.79
C MET A 190 -8.00 12.15 -14.35
N ILE A 191 -7.17 11.54 -13.50
CA ILE A 191 -7.50 11.37 -12.09
C ILE A 191 -7.54 12.71 -11.34
N SER A 192 -6.66 13.68 -11.67
CA SER A 192 -6.74 15.03 -11.10
C SER A 192 -8.11 15.69 -11.38
N ARG A 193 -8.58 15.63 -12.63
CA ARG A 193 -9.92 16.14 -12.99
C ARG A 193 -11.03 15.40 -12.28
N HIS A 194 -10.88 14.08 -12.12
CA HIS A 194 -11.87 13.26 -11.42
C HIS A 194 -11.96 13.63 -9.93
N ILE A 195 -10.84 13.82 -9.24
CA ILE A 195 -10.80 14.30 -7.85
C ILE A 195 -11.49 15.68 -7.73
N LEU A 196 -11.15 16.61 -8.62
CA LEU A 196 -11.78 17.94 -8.66
C LEU A 196 -13.31 17.87 -8.88
N SER A 197 -13.79 16.95 -9.73
CA SER A 197 -15.22 16.76 -10.02
C SER A 197 -16.01 16.28 -8.80
N HIS A 198 -15.36 15.67 -7.80
CA HIS A 198 -15.94 15.32 -6.51
C HIS A 198 -15.93 16.47 -5.50
N GLY A 199 -15.56 17.68 -5.89
CA GLY A 199 -15.56 18.86 -5.02
C GLY A 199 -14.38 18.92 -4.04
N ILE A 200 -13.33 18.14 -4.27
CA ILE A 200 -12.07 18.24 -3.52
C ILE A 200 -11.24 19.40 -4.08
N ASP A 201 -10.76 20.30 -3.23
CA ASP A 201 -9.84 21.37 -3.60
C ASP A 201 -8.41 20.81 -3.77
N LEU A 202 -8.06 20.40 -4.98
CA LEU A 202 -6.77 19.78 -5.31
C LEU A 202 -5.76 20.86 -5.73
N ARG A 203 -4.78 21.12 -4.86
CA ARG A 203 -3.73 22.14 -5.04
C ARG A 203 -2.44 21.50 -5.55
N HIS A 204 -2.17 21.64 -6.83
CA HIS A 204 -0.92 21.19 -7.46
C HIS A 204 0.23 22.17 -7.19
N ASN A 205 1.48 21.71 -7.31
CA ASN A 205 2.71 22.48 -7.06
C ASN A 205 2.69 23.22 -5.71
N THR A 206 2.03 22.64 -4.71
CA THR A 206 1.82 23.26 -3.41
C THR A 206 2.42 22.39 -2.31
N GLU A 207 3.27 23.00 -1.50
CA GLU A 207 3.97 22.33 -0.39
C GLU A 207 3.60 22.96 0.95
N LEU A 208 3.47 22.10 1.97
CA LEU A 208 3.32 22.49 3.36
C LEU A 208 4.61 23.13 3.87
N ASP A 209 4.49 24.24 4.61
CA ASP A 209 5.55 24.87 5.39
C ASP A 209 5.43 24.51 6.86
N GLU A 210 4.27 24.82 7.47
CA GLU A 210 3.99 24.48 8.87
C GLU A 210 2.51 24.24 9.12
N ILE A 211 2.18 23.58 10.24
CA ILE A 211 0.84 23.38 10.78
C ILE A 211 0.65 24.37 11.93
N LEU A 212 -0.45 25.11 11.89
CA LEU A 212 -0.72 26.20 12.81
C LEU A 212 -1.50 25.73 14.03
N ASP A 213 -1.05 26.18 15.23
CA ASP A 213 -1.69 25.94 16.51
C ASP A 213 -2.77 27.01 16.80
N ASP A 214 -3.91 26.59 17.37
CA ASP A 214 -4.94 27.49 17.91
C ASP A 214 -4.57 28.12 19.27
N GLY A 215 -3.38 27.81 19.80
CA GLY A 215 -2.91 28.22 21.12
C GLY A 215 -3.28 27.27 22.26
N THR A 216 -4.00 26.17 21.96
CA THR A 216 -4.37 25.10 22.93
C THR A 216 -3.71 23.75 22.63
N GLY A 217 -2.84 23.69 21.62
CA GLY A 217 -2.22 22.47 21.12
C GLY A 217 -3.09 21.70 20.12
N LYS A 218 -4.01 22.37 19.43
CA LYS A 218 -4.84 21.81 18.37
C LYS A 218 -4.57 22.51 17.04
N VAL A 219 -4.85 21.82 15.95
CA VAL A 219 -4.78 22.38 14.61
C VAL A 219 -5.79 23.51 14.42
N ALA A 220 -5.32 24.69 13.98
CA ALA A 220 -6.13 25.81 13.49
C ALA A 220 -6.06 25.96 11.96
N GLY A 221 -5.05 25.39 11.31
CA GLY A 221 -4.84 25.49 9.89
C GLY A 221 -3.44 25.08 9.48
N ILE A 222 -3.08 25.42 8.27
CA ILE A 222 -1.71 25.23 7.73
C ILE A 222 -1.20 26.52 7.08
N ARG A 223 0.13 26.61 6.92
CA ARG A 223 0.75 27.58 6.02
C ARG A 223 1.48 26.83 4.93
N THR A 224 1.33 27.25 3.69
CA THR A 224 2.09 26.74 2.54
C THR A 224 3.42 27.46 2.41
N LYS A 225 4.37 26.90 1.65
CA LYS A 225 5.65 27.59 1.33
C LYS A 225 5.47 28.90 0.57
N SER A 226 4.34 29.10 -0.11
CA SER A 226 4.00 30.39 -0.74
C SER A 226 3.47 31.43 0.23
N GLY A 227 3.28 31.07 1.50
CA GLY A 227 2.75 31.95 2.54
C GLY A 227 1.20 31.94 2.66
N GLU A 228 0.49 31.20 1.82
CA GLU A 228 -0.97 31.04 1.92
C GLU A 228 -1.33 30.30 3.21
N LYS A 229 -2.37 30.80 3.90
CA LYS A 229 -2.93 30.11 5.08
C LYS A 229 -4.26 29.47 4.71
N ILE A 230 -4.44 28.23 5.12
CA ILE A 230 -5.69 27.48 4.93
C ILE A 230 -6.17 27.02 6.31
N GLU A 231 -7.34 27.51 6.72
CA GLU A 231 -7.95 27.11 7.99
C GLU A 231 -8.47 25.67 7.91
N CYS A 232 -8.20 24.87 8.94
CA CYS A 232 -8.72 23.50 9.04
C CYS A 232 -8.71 23.01 10.49
N GLN A 233 -9.43 21.94 10.77
CA GLN A 233 -9.49 21.30 12.07
C GLN A 233 -8.76 19.94 12.08
N LEU A 234 -8.40 19.45 10.89
CA LEU A 234 -7.68 18.18 10.70
C LEU A 234 -6.61 18.35 9.64
N VAL A 235 -5.41 17.80 9.89
CA VAL A 235 -4.35 17.64 8.88
C VAL A 235 -4.03 16.17 8.72
N GLY A 236 -4.30 15.63 7.52
CA GLY A 236 -4.00 14.26 7.13
C GLY A 236 -2.60 14.15 6.50
N ILE A 237 -1.68 13.41 7.12
CA ILE A 237 -0.34 13.17 6.59
C ILE A 237 -0.37 11.94 5.70
N ALA A 238 -0.26 12.14 4.39
CA ALA A 238 -0.34 11.11 3.36
C ALA A 238 0.88 11.11 2.42
N THR A 239 2.07 11.45 2.96
CA THR A 239 3.33 11.54 2.21
C THR A 239 4.07 10.21 2.07
N GLY A 240 3.39 9.11 2.40
CA GLY A 240 3.87 7.75 2.31
C GLY A 240 4.04 7.09 3.68
N VAL A 241 4.64 5.91 3.66
CA VAL A 241 4.90 5.11 4.85
C VAL A 241 6.36 4.73 4.94
N LYS A 242 6.82 4.43 6.15
CA LYS A 242 8.17 3.91 6.44
C LYS A 242 8.09 2.63 7.26
N PRO A 243 9.01 1.69 7.09
CA PRO A 243 9.12 0.49 7.90
C PRO A 243 9.10 0.76 9.40
N ASN A 244 8.30 -0.03 10.14
CA ASN A 244 8.18 0.08 11.60
C ASN A 244 9.24 -0.79 12.28
N ILE A 245 10.47 -0.28 12.39
CA ILE A 245 11.66 -1.02 12.84
C ILE A 245 12.44 -0.34 13.98
N ALA A 246 11.92 0.76 14.54
CA ALA A 246 12.66 1.53 15.57
C ALA A 246 13.03 0.71 16.82
N PHE A 247 12.20 -0.27 17.19
CA PHE A 247 12.42 -1.16 18.34
C PHE A 247 13.58 -2.16 18.15
N LEU A 248 14.12 -2.28 16.93
CA LEU A 248 15.26 -3.14 16.60
C LEU A 248 16.62 -2.49 16.86
N LYS A 249 16.63 -1.22 17.29
CA LYS A 249 17.87 -0.54 17.66
C LYS A 249 18.63 -1.38 18.69
N ASP A 250 19.93 -1.53 18.50
CA ASP A 250 20.84 -2.30 19.36
C ASP A 250 20.54 -3.81 19.46
N SER A 251 19.73 -4.38 18.56
CA SER A 251 19.41 -5.82 18.53
C SER A 251 20.47 -6.68 17.82
N GLY A 252 21.38 -6.08 17.08
CA GLY A 252 22.32 -6.78 16.19
C GLY A 252 21.71 -7.19 14.83
N ILE A 253 20.41 -6.89 14.61
CA ILE A 253 19.77 -7.11 13.33
C ILE A 253 20.12 -5.93 12.40
N GLU A 254 20.62 -6.24 11.20
CA GLU A 254 20.97 -5.22 10.22
C GLU A 254 19.72 -4.56 9.63
N THR A 255 19.70 -3.25 9.67
CA THR A 255 18.63 -2.42 9.14
C THR A 255 19.19 -1.23 8.37
N GLU A 256 18.47 -0.81 7.33
CA GLU A 256 18.64 0.46 6.63
C GLU A 256 17.30 1.20 6.64
N ARG A 257 16.61 1.25 5.50
CA ARG A 257 15.22 1.72 5.43
C ARG A 257 14.24 0.71 6.03
N GLY A 258 14.55 -0.58 5.92
CA GLY A 258 13.85 -1.72 6.49
C GLY A 258 14.82 -2.73 7.09
N VAL A 259 14.32 -3.87 7.53
CA VAL A 259 15.13 -5.00 7.98
C VAL A 259 15.76 -5.68 6.76
N LEU A 260 17.08 -5.72 6.70
CA LEU A 260 17.80 -6.30 5.56
C LEU A 260 17.66 -7.82 5.52
N VAL A 261 17.11 -8.34 4.43
CA VAL A 261 16.90 -9.77 4.22
C VAL A 261 17.48 -10.24 2.87
N ASN A 262 17.87 -11.53 2.82
CA ASN A 262 18.21 -12.22 1.59
C ASN A 262 16.94 -12.75 0.88
N ARG A 263 17.10 -13.50 -0.21
CA ARG A 263 16.01 -14.14 -0.98
C ARG A 263 15.21 -15.18 -0.19
N MET A 264 15.80 -15.74 0.88
CA MET A 264 15.12 -16.67 1.79
C MET A 264 14.36 -15.94 2.90
N LEU A 265 14.35 -14.58 2.86
CA LEU A 265 13.76 -13.71 3.87
C LEU A 265 14.46 -13.79 5.25
N GLU A 266 15.73 -14.23 5.25
CA GLU A 266 16.59 -14.34 6.42
C GLU A 266 17.34 -13.03 6.65
N THR A 267 17.47 -12.63 7.90
CA THR A 267 18.33 -11.52 8.32
C THR A 267 19.81 -11.99 8.45
N ASN A 268 20.70 -11.11 8.90
CA ASN A 268 22.06 -11.47 9.28
C ASN A 268 22.13 -12.33 10.56
N VAL A 269 21.03 -12.43 11.31
CA VAL A 269 20.97 -13.19 12.58
C VAL A 269 20.28 -14.53 12.34
N THR A 270 20.92 -15.63 12.70
CA THR A 270 20.35 -16.98 12.57
C THR A 270 19.01 -17.10 13.30
N ASP A 271 18.04 -17.77 12.68
CA ASP A 271 16.67 -17.96 13.15
C ASP A 271 15.86 -16.65 13.30
N VAL A 272 16.30 -15.56 12.65
CA VAL A 272 15.57 -14.29 12.59
C VAL A 272 15.27 -13.92 11.14
N TYR A 273 14.01 -13.67 10.86
CA TYR A 273 13.46 -13.39 9.53
C TYR A 273 12.68 -12.06 9.52
N ALA A 274 12.47 -11.47 8.34
CA ALA A 274 11.55 -10.34 8.20
C ALA A 274 10.72 -10.43 6.92
N ILE A 275 9.44 -10.03 7.00
CA ILE A 275 8.47 -10.09 5.91
C ILE A 275 7.53 -8.89 5.91
N GLY A 276 6.93 -8.62 4.75
CA GLY A 276 6.00 -7.49 4.56
C GLY A 276 6.71 -6.15 4.50
N ASP A 277 5.98 -5.07 4.78
CA ASP A 277 6.43 -3.69 4.58
C ASP A 277 7.69 -3.31 5.36
N CYS A 278 7.99 -4.03 6.46
CA CYS A 278 9.20 -3.79 7.26
C CYS A 278 10.46 -4.44 6.69
N ALA A 279 10.32 -5.38 5.74
CA ALA A 279 11.46 -6.08 5.14
C ALA A 279 12.06 -5.27 3.97
N GLN A 280 13.38 -5.30 3.87
CA GLN A 280 14.15 -4.72 2.77
C GLN A 280 15.00 -5.80 2.11
N GLN A 281 14.75 -6.07 0.83
CA GLN A 281 15.59 -6.97 0.05
C GLN A 281 17.00 -6.38 -0.12
N ARG A 282 18.06 -7.15 0.23
CA ARG A 282 19.45 -6.75 -0.01
C ARG A 282 19.73 -6.61 -1.52
N GLU A 283 19.14 -7.50 -2.29
CA GLU A 283 19.22 -7.54 -3.75
C GLU A 283 17.81 -7.47 -4.34
N PRO A 284 17.35 -6.28 -4.76
CA PRO A 284 16.04 -6.12 -5.39
C PRO A 284 15.91 -6.95 -6.66
N ILE A 285 14.72 -7.46 -6.93
CA ILE A 285 14.41 -8.32 -8.08
C ILE A 285 14.01 -7.45 -9.28
N GLY A 286 14.85 -7.37 -10.30
CA GLY A 286 14.57 -6.61 -11.51
C GLY A 286 14.31 -5.13 -11.18
N LEU A 287 13.16 -4.61 -11.58
CA LEU A 287 12.77 -3.22 -11.35
C LEU A 287 12.07 -2.98 -9.99
N ARG A 288 11.96 -4.00 -9.14
CA ARG A 288 11.28 -3.89 -7.85
C ARG A 288 12.07 -3.02 -6.88
N LYS A 289 11.33 -2.31 -6.02
CA LYS A 289 11.95 -1.53 -4.94
C LYS A 289 12.47 -2.47 -3.84
N PRO A 290 13.53 -2.10 -3.11
CA PRO A 290 14.03 -2.90 -1.98
C PRO A 290 12.98 -3.09 -0.88
N VAL A 291 12.16 -2.08 -0.62
CA VAL A 291 11.01 -2.11 0.29
C VAL A 291 9.74 -1.93 -0.52
N GLU A 292 8.80 -2.83 -0.37
CA GLU A 292 7.50 -2.81 -1.06
C GLU A 292 6.36 -2.88 -0.05
N ALA A 293 5.80 -1.72 0.31
CA ALA A 293 4.63 -1.63 1.19
C ALA A 293 3.35 -1.91 0.40
N VAL A 294 3.11 -3.18 0.05
CA VAL A 294 1.99 -3.64 -0.76
C VAL A 294 1.41 -4.93 -0.17
N TRP A 295 0.09 -4.97 -0.05
CA TRP A 295 -0.64 -6.09 0.54
C TRP A 295 -0.28 -7.46 -0.09
N TYR A 296 -0.24 -7.51 -1.44
CA TYR A 296 0.08 -8.73 -2.18
C TYR A 296 1.51 -9.22 -1.92
N THR A 297 2.47 -8.30 -1.89
CA THR A 297 3.88 -8.59 -1.58
C THR A 297 4.02 -9.17 -0.18
N GLY A 298 3.38 -8.56 0.82
CA GLY A 298 3.40 -9.05 2.19
C GLY A 298 2.81 -10.47 2.32
N ARG A 299 1.72 -10.75 1.62
CA ARG A 299 1.11 -12.08 1.57
C ARG A 299 2.07 -13.11 0.95
N MET A 300 2.63 -12.83 -0.21
CA MET A 300 3.56 -13.73 -0.91
C MET A 300 4.81 -14.03 -0.09
N MET A 301 5.36 -13.03 0.62
CA MET A 301 6.48 -13.25 1.55
C MET A 301 6.09 -14.20 2.69
N GLY A 302 4.89 -14.07 3.26
CA GLY A 302 4.38 -14.98 4.29
C GLY A 302 4.23 -16.41 3.80
N GLU A 303 3.68 -16.62 2.60
CA GLU A 303 3.54 -17.93 1.96
C GLU A 303 4.90 -18.58 1.68
N THR A 304 5.86 -17.80 1.19
CA THR A 304 7.24 -18.25 0.87
C THR A 304 7.99 -18.64 2.14
N LEU A 305 8.02 -17.76 3.16
CA LEU A 305 8.77 -18.01 4.38
C LEU A 305 8.23 -19.24 5.15
N ALA A 306 6.94 -19.52 5.05
CA ALA A 306 6.36 -20.70 5.67
C ALA A 306 6.99 -22.00 5.16
N GLN A 307 7.34 -22.09 3.89
CA GLN A 307 8.02 -23.26 3.32
C GLN A 307 9.41 -23.44 3.95
N THR A 308 10.18 -22.35 4.03
CA THR A 308 11.52 -22.36 4.63
C THR A 308 11.46 -22.77 6.10
N ILE A 309 10.56 -22.19 6.90
CA ILE A 309 10.37 -22.54 8.33
C ILE A 309 9.93 -23.99 8.51
N CYS A 310 9.18 -24.56 7.57
CA CYS A 310 8.76 -25.95 7.57
C CYS A 310 9.78 -26.93 6.99
N GLY A 311 11.04 -26.50 6.78
CA GLY A 311 12.14 -27.35 6.33
C GLY A 311 12.22 -27.55 4.82
N LYS A 312 11.52 -26.74 4.02
CA LYS A 312 11.57 -26.70 2.57
C LYS A 312 12.08 -25.34 2.11
N PRO A 313 13.41 -25.09 2.11
CA PRO A 313 13.97 -23.80 1.71
C PRO A 313 13.46 -23.36 0.34
N PHE A 314 12.91 -22.16 0.27
CA PHE A 314 12.30 -21.63 -0.95
C PHE A 314 12.61 -20.15 -1.09
N GLU A 315 13.15 -19.75 -2.23
CA GLU A 315 13.43 -18.35 -2.51
C GLU A 315 12.17 -17.55 -2.80
N TYR A 316 12.11 -16.35 -2.28
CA TYR A 316 11.07 -15.38 -2.60
C TYR A 316 11.18 -14.95 -4.07
N LYS A 317 10.17 -15.30 -4.86
CA LYS A 317 10.04 -14.97 -6.29
C LYS A 317 8.68 -14.33 -6.53
N PRO A 318 8.59 -13.01 -6.46
CA PRO A 318 7.30 -12.29 -6.51
C PRO A 318 6.61 -12.31 -7.89
N GLY A 319 7.25 -12.82 -8.95
CA GLY A 319 6.70 -12.77 -10.30
C GLY A 319 6.65 -11.34 -10.89
N HIS A 320 5.78 -11.10 -11.85
CA HIS A 320 5.57 -9.77 -12.39
C HIS A 320 4.92 -8.85 -11.35
N TRP A 321 5.19 -7.56 -11.47
CA TRP A 321 4.54 -6.57 -10.62
C TRP A 321 3.06 -6.50 -10.93
N PHE A 322 2.23 -6.39 -9.89
CA PHE A 322 0.83 -6.04 -10.02
C PHE A 322 0.33 -5.32 -8.78
N ASN A 323 -0.62 -4.43 -8.96
CA ASN A 323 -1.32 -3.77 -7.88
C ASN A 323 -2.72 -3.32 -8.35
N SER A 324 -3.57 -3.00 -7.39
CA SER A 324 -4.87 -2.39 -7.66
C SER A 324 -5.18 -1.33 -6.60
N ALA A 325 -5.95 -0.33 -7.00
CA ALA A 325 -6.41 0.74 -6.13
C ALA A 325 -7.76 1.25 -6.62
N LYS A 326 -8.36 2.16 -5.87
CA LYS A 326 -9.57 2.88 -6.24
C LYS A 326 -9.36 4.37 -6.03
N PHE A 327 -9.84 5.17 -6.96
CA PHE A 327 -9.85 6.63 -6.90
C PHE A 327 -11.32 7.08 -6.95
N PHE A 328 -11.95 7.26 -5.79
CA PHE A 328 -13.41 7.42 -5.64
C PHE A 328 -14.14 6.22 -6.28
N ASP A 329 -14.75 6.39 -7.42
CA ASP A 329 -15.50 5.34 -8.16
C ASP A 329 -14.73 4.76 -9.35
N ILE A 330 -13.49 5.20 -9.62
CA ILE A 330 -12.66 4.64 -10.68
C ILE A 330 -11.71 3.58 -10.11
N GLU A 331 -11.87 2.33 -10.56
CA GLU A 331 -10.92 1.27 -10.26
C GLU A 331 -9.66 1.40 -11.11
N TYR A 332 -8.51 1.16 -10.49
CA TYR A 332 -7.18 1.12 -11.10
C TYR A 332 -6.56 -0.24 -10.96
N GLN A 333 -5.99 -0.76 -12.04
CA GLN A 333 -5.14 -1.94 -12.02
C GLN A 333 -3.85 -1.65 -12.79
N THR A 334 -2.74 -2.21 -12.30
CA THR A 334 -1.44 -2.19 -12.98
C THR A 334 -0.84 -3.58 -13.00
N TYR A 335 -0.24 -3.96 -14.11
CA TYR A 335 0.47 -5.22 -14.31
C TYR A 335 1.76 -4.95 -15.08
N GLY A 336 2.87 -5.57 -14.67
CA GLY A 336 4.19 -5.26 -15.21
C GLY A 336 4.61 -3.84 -14.83
N TRP A 337 5.35 -3.17 -15.68
CA TRP A 337 5.92 -1.86 -15.41
C TRP A 337 5.49 -0.84 -16.45
N VAL A 338 4.78 0.19 -16.01
CA VAL A 338 4.43 1.37 -16.79
C VAL A 338 5.07 2.57 -16.09
N SER A 339 6.11 3.13 -16.69
CA SER A 339 6.83 4.26 -16.10
C SER A 339 5.99 5.53 -16.14
N SER A 340 6.19 6.41 -15.14
CA SER A 340 5.66 7.78 -15.27
C SER A 340 6.41 8.52 -16.38
N THR A 341 5.83 9.59 -16.87
CA THR A 341 6.47 10.42 -17.91
C THR A 341 7.84 10.96 -17.47
N LYS A 342 8.03 11.17 -16.14
CA LYS A 342 9.31 11.62 -15.57
C LYS A 342 10.38 10.54 -15.46
N THR A 343 9.96 9.29 -15.38
CA THR A 343 10.84 8.12 -15.13
C THR A 343 10.84 7.15 -16.29
N LEU A 344 10.46 7.63 -17.48
CA LEU A 344 10.44 6.84 -18.71
C LEU A 344 11.81 6.22 -18.94
N ARG A 345 11.84 4.90 -19.10
CA ARG A 345 13.09 4.14 -19.32
C ARG A 345 13.54 4.29 -20.75
N GLU A 346 14.83 4.06 -20.98
CA GLU A 346 15.38 3.92 -22.33
C GLU A 346 14.59 2.88 -23.11
N ASN A 347 14.23 3.20 -24.35
CA ASN A 347 13.45 2.35 -25.25
C ASN A 347 12.04 1.97 -24.74
N GLU A 348 11.52 2.61 -23.69
CA GLU A 348 10.13 2.45 -23.28
C GLU A 348 9.25 3.45 -24.00
N ALA A 349 8.21 2.96 -24.66
CA ALA A 349 7.17 3.77 -25.29
C ALA A 349 5.79 3.36 -24.76
N HIS A 350 4.83 4.27 -24.87
CA HIS A 350 3.47 4.06 -24.40
C HIS A 350 2.45 4.17 -25.52
N PHE A 351 1.56 3.20 -25.61
CA PHE A 351 0.27 3.36 -26.28
C PHE A 351 -0.76 3.77 -25.22
N HIS A 352 -1.39 4.94 -25.42
CA HIS A 352 -2.41 5.46 -24.53
C HIS A 352 -3.73 5.64 -25.24
N TRP A 353 -4.80 5.10 -24.66
CA TRP A 353 -6.17 5.32 -25.07
C TRP A 353 -6.98 5.85 -23.89
N LYS A 354 -7.84 6.84 -24.16
CA LYS A 354 -8.75 7.42 -23.18
C LYS A 354 -10.16 7.46 -23.76
N HIS A 355 -11.14 7.03 -22.98
CA HIS A 355 -12.54 7.13 -23.31
C HIS A 355 -13.04 8.58 -23.23
N LYS A 356 -14.05 8.91 -24.03
CA LYS A 356 -14.60 10.27 -24.13
C LYS A 356 -15.25 10.81 -22.84
N ASP A 357 -15.71 9.93 -21.94
CA ASP A 357 -16.30 10.30 -20.64
C ASP A 357 -15.24 10.68 -19.59
N ASP A 358 -13.95 10.61 -19.91
CA ASP A 358 -12.81 10.95 -19.05
C ASP A 358 -12.75 10.13 -17.73
N THR A 359 -13.37 8.94 -17.69
CA THR A 359 -13.39 8.04 -16.53
C THR A 359 -12.69 6.71 -16.78
N LYS A 360 -12.28 6.46 -18.02
CA LYS A 360 -11.61 5.21 -18.42
C LYS A 360 -10.42 5.50 -19.30
N CYS A 361 -9.32 4.80 -19.03
CA CYS A 361 -8.19 4.78 -19.94
C CYS A 361 -7.38 3.49 -19.80
N ILE A 362 -6.56 3.23 -20.81
CA ILE A 362 -5.54 2.18 -20.81
C ILE A 362 -4.24 2.80 -21.28
N THR A 363 -3.15 2.51 -20.57
CA THR A 363 -1.79 2.78 -21.03
C THR A 363 -1.02 1.46 -21.09
N ILE A 364 -0.53 1.11 -22.28
CA ILE A 364 0.31 -0.08 -22.49
C ILE A 364 1.74 0.39 -22.72
N ALA A 365 2.64 -0.03 -21.85
CA ALA A 365 4.08 0.18 -22.00
C ALA A 365 4.69 -0.97 -22.82
N TYR A 366 5.57 -0.62 -23.74
CA TYR A 366 6.26 -1.57 -24.59
C TYR A 366 7.68 -1.07 -24.92
N ASN A 367 8.55 -2.00 -25.30
CA ASN A 367 9.87 -1.65 -25.80
C ASN A 367 9.76 -1.17 -27.25
N ALA A 368 10.21 0.03 -27.55
CA ALA A 368 10.07 0.65 -28.89
C ALA A 368 10.90 -0.03 -29.97
N GLU A 369 11.97 -0.73 -29.60
CA GLU A 369 12.85 -1.44 -30.56
C GLU A 369 12.34 -2.85 -30.84
N THR A 370 11.96 -3.62 -29.81
CA THR A 370 11.59 -5.02 -29.92
C THR A 370 10.07 -5.22 -30.05
N GLY A 371 9.27 -4.23 -29.64
CA GLY A 371 7.81 -4.34 -29.52
C GLY A 371 7.32 -5.05 -28.27
N ASP A 372 8.23 -5.59 -27.44
CA ASP A 372 7.88 -6.40 -26.27
C ASP A 372 6.99 -5.66 -25.28
N PHE A 373 5.91 -6.29 -24.85
CA PHE A 373 5.00 -5.80 -23.82
C PHE A 373 5.71 -5.74 -22.44
N LEU A 374 5.71 -4.57 -21.82
CA LEU A 374 6.36 -4.32 -20.53
C LEU A 374 5.38 -4.17 -19.38
N GLY A 375 4.17 -3.72 -19.65
CA GLY A 375 3.14 -3.55 -18.63
C GLY A 375 1.91 -2.79 -19.12
N ILE A 376 0.89 -2.78 -18.28
CA ILE A 376 -0.37 -2.10 -18.57
C ILE A 376 -0.95 -1.48 -17.32
N ASN A 377 -1.41 -0.22 -17.44
CA ASN A 377 -2.30 0.43 -16.50
C ASN A 377 -3.70 0.49 -17.08
N THR A 378 -4.71 0.23 -16.26
CA THR A 378 -6.11 0.39 -16.62
C THR A 378 -6.87 1.17 -15.56
N PHE A 379 -7.73 2.07 -16.00
CA PHE A 379 -8.67 2.81 -15.15
C PHE A 379 -10.08 2.59 -15.65
N GLY A 380 -11.00 2.21 -14.74
CA GLY A 380 -12.39 1.92 -15.07
C GLY A 380 -12.61 0.75 -16.04
N ILE A 381 -11.56 -0.04 -16.29
CA ILE A 381 -11.59 -1.26 -17.10
C ILE A 381 -10.88 -2.35 -16.32
N ARG A 382 -11.59 -3.41 -15.96
CA ARG A 382 -11.05 -4.50 -15.16
C ARG A 382 -10.49 -5.62 -16.02
N MET A 383 -9.26 -6.04 -15.72
CA MET A 383 -8.53 -7.06 -16.45
C MET A 383 -8.31 -8.33 -15.63
N ARG A 384 -8.21 -9.47 -16.33
CA ARG A 384 -7.88 -10.77 -15.74
C ARG A 384 -6.37 -10.87 -15.53
N HIS A 385 -5.97 -10.98 -14.27
CA HIS A 385 -4.56 -11.03 -13.87
C HIS A 385 -3.78 -12.15 -14.59
N GLU A 386 -4.31 -13.36 -14.58
CA GLU A 386 -3.64 -14.53 -15.14
C GLU A 386 -3.35 -14.41 -16.64
N VAL A 387 -4.19 -13.68 -17.37
CA VAL A 387 -4.00 -13.47 -18.82
C VAL A 387 -2.87 -12.48 -19.06
N ILE A 388 -2.84 -11.37 -18.32
CA ILE A 388 -1.81 -10.35 -18.45
C ILE A 388 -0.45 -10.90 -17.99
N ASP A 389 -0.40 -11.62 -16.85
CA ASP A 389 0.81 -12.25 -16.33
C ASP A 389 1.41 -13.24 -17.34
N HIS A 390 0.55 -14.01 -18.00
CA HIS A 390 0.97 -14.94 -19.06
C HIS A 390 1.59 -14.20 -20.27
N TRP A 391 0.98 -13.09 -20.72
CA TRP A 391 1.52 -12.29 -21.83
C TRP A 391 2.87 -11.64 -21.50
N LEU A 392 3.06 -11.18 -20.24
CA LEU A 392 4.33 -10.67 -19.76
C LEU A 392 5.40 -11.77 -19.72
N THR A 393 5.02 -12.99 -19.26
CA THR A 393 5.90 -14.15 -19.21
C THR A 393 6.37 -14.56 -20.61
N GLU A 394 5.46 -14.57 -21.59
CA GLU A 394 5.74 -14.93 -22.97
C GLU A 394 6.38 -13.80 -23.79
N LYS A 395 6.56 -12.60 -23.19
CA LYS A 395 7.06 -11.40 -23.88
C LYS A 395 6.31 -11.11 -25.19
N ARG A 396 4.97 -11.17 -25.12
CA ARG A 396 4.14 -10.85 -26.28
C ARG A 396 4.36 -9.41 -26.72
N ASP A 397 4.24 -9.13 -28.02
CA ASP A 397 4.38 -7.77 -28.55
C ASP A 397 3.09 -6.93 -28.37
N LEU A 398 3.22 -5.63 -28.56
CA LEU A 398 2.13 -4.66 -28.44
C LEU A 398 0.95 -5.00 -29.37
N ASP A 399 1.21 -5.40 -30.63
CA ASP A 399 0.16 -5.69 -31.59
C ASP A 399 -0.65 -6.92 -31.18
N PHE A 400 0.01 -7.96 -30.68
CA PHE A 400 -0.64 -9.13 -30.10
C PHE A 400 -1.50 -8.74 -28.89
N VAL A 401 -0.94 -7.96 -27.95
CA VAL A 401 -1.66 -7.55 -26.72
C VAL A 401 -2.93 -6.78 -27.08
N VAL A 402 -2.82 -5.73 -27.91
CA VAL A 402 -3.98 -4.90 -28.30
C VAL A 402 -5.05 -5.72 -29.02
N LYS A 403 -4.67 -6.62 -29.91
CA LYS A 403 -5.62 -7.51 -30.61
C LYS A 403 -6.32 -8.50 -29.68
N ASN A 404 -5.66 -8.91 -28.61
CA ASN A 404 -6.17 -9.93 -27.70
C ASN A 404 -6.72 -9.37 -26.38
N LEU A 405 -6.79 -8.04 -26.18
CA LEU A 405 -7.40 -7.42 -24.99
C LEU A 405 -8.77 -8.01 -24.60
N PRO A 406 -9.67 -8.38 -25.54
CA PRO A 406 -10.92 -9.03 -25.18
C PRO A 406 -10.78 -10.31 -24.35
N LYS A 407 -9.69 -11.07 -24.50
CA LYS A 407 -9.39 -12.27 -23.69
C LYS A 407 -9.04 -11.95 -22.24
N ALA A 408 -8.53 -10.75 -22.01
CA ALA A 408 -8.17 -10.25 -20.67
C ALA A 408 -9.32 -9.53 -19.99
N ASN A 409 -10.49 -9.35 -20.63
CA ASN A 409 -11.63 -8.72 -20.00
C ASN A 409 -12.08 -9.53 -18.78
N PHE A 410 -12.14 -8.88 -17.61
CA PHE A 410 -12.65 -9.49 -16.40
C PHE A 410 -14.18 -9.43 -16.42
N ASP A 411 -14.82 -10.57 -16.23
CA ASP A 411 -16.26 -10.68 -16.07
C ASP A 411 -17.08 -9.95 -17.18
N PRO A 412 -16.97 -10.40 -18.44
CA PRO A 412 -17.50 -9.68 -19.61
C PRO A 412 -19.03 -9.51 -19.59
N GLU A 413 -19.74 -10.24 -18.74
CA GLU A 413 -21.19 -10.12 -18.57
C GLU A 413 -21.56 -8.82 -17.84
N PHE A 414 -20.69 -8.33 -16.97
CA PHE A 414 -20.95 -7.14 -16.13
C PHE A 414 -20.20 -5.88 -16.60
N PHE A 415 -19.10 -6.03 -17.34
CA PHE A 415 -18.26 -4.90 -17.75
C PHE A 415 -18.36 -4.65 -19.25
N LYS A 416 -18.71 -3.41 -19.60
CA LYS A 416 -18.84 -2.99 -21.00
C LYS A 416 -17.51 -3.14 -21.74
N ASP A 417 -17.58 -3.72 -22.93
CA ASP A 417 -16.45 -3.86 -23.84
C ASP A 417 -16.12 -2.52 -24.55
N HIS A 418 -14.88 -2.07 -24.45
CA HIS A 418 -14.32 -0.90 -25.15
C HIS A 418 -13.23 -1.28 -26.16
N PHE A 419 -12.95 -2.56 -26.34
CA PHE A 419 -11.76 -3.02 -27.08
C PHE A 419 -11.78 -2.69 -28.56
N LYS A 420 -12.96 -2.56 -29.18
CA LYS A 420 -13.10 -2.09 -30.56
C LYS A 420 -12.63 -0.64 -30.75
N GLU A 421 -12.96 0.22 -29.79
CA GLU A 421 -12.52 1.63 -29.78
C GLU A 421 -11.01 1.74 -29.56
N ILE A 422 -10.48 0.95 -28.61
CA ILE A 422 -9.06 0.85 -28.31
C ILE A 422 -8.27 0.40 -29.54
N TYR A 423 -8.72 -0.68 -30.20
CA TYR A 423 -8.07 -1.20 -31.38
C TYR A 423 -8.11 -0.20 -32.56
N LYS A 424 -9.23 0.51 -32.76
CA LYS A 424 -9.35 1.57 -33.78
C LYS A 424 -8.35 2.71 -33.51
N SER A 425 -8.23 3.15 -32.24
CA SER A 425 -7.27 4.18 -31.84
C SER A 425 -5.82 3.73 -32.09
N TYR A 426 -5.48 2.51 -31.72
CA TYR A 426 -4.17 1.92 -31.99
C TYR A 426 -3.81 1.92 -33.47
N LYS A 427 -4.72 1.48 -34.32
CA LYS A 427 -4.52 1.49 -35.82
C LYS A 427 -4.36 2.90 -36.38
N GLY A 428 -5.06 3.89 -35.80
CA GLY A 428 -4.91 5.30 -36.20
C GLY A 428 -3.54 5.86 -35.86
N GLN A 429 -2.97 5.50 -34.71
CA GLN A 429 -1.62 5.92 -34.32
C GLN A 429 -0.52 5.31 -35.20
N LEU A 430 -0.67 4.06 -35.63
CA LEU A 430 0.28 3.41 -36.55
C LEU A 430 0.32 4.06 -37.96
N GLN A 431 -0.76 4.74 -38.38
CA GLN A 431 -0.80 5.42 -39.67
C GLN A 431 -0.22 6.82 -39.68
N THR A 432 0.07 7.36 -38.46
CA THR A 432 0.62 8.72 -38.27
C THR A 432 2.11 8.72 -37.96
N VAL A 433 2.73 7.58 -37.81
CA VAL A 433 4.19 7.34 -37.69
C VAL A 433 4.72 6.82 -39.02
#